data_4f466ff7f9492c275b7b5f53b2ef2302
#
_entry.id   4f466ff7f9492c275b7b5f53b2ef2302
#
_cell.length_a   1.000
_cell.length_b   1.000
_cell.length_c   1.000
_cell.angle_alpha   90.00
_cell.angle_beta   90.00
_cell.angle_gamma   90.00
#
_symmetry.space_group_name_H-M   'P 1'
#
loop_
_entity.id
_entity.type
_entity.pdbx_description
1 polymer ?
#
loop_
_entity_poly.entity_id
_entity_poly.type
_entity_poly.pdbx_seq_one_letter_code
_entity_poly.pdbx_strand_id
1 'polypeptide(L)'
;PERGTGPATASGSDAVYYVYVGAESADLIHRIRFGPDGVTVDQTTPVGELAVETEGPHGLNVSPDGKYLYMSTAHGVPDGKLWKFAAGPDTLVAAPILLGNFPATLDLTPDGLYAFVVNFNLHGEHVPSTVSVVYTPDMVEVDQIATCTMPHGLRMAPDGLFVYSNCMMDDQLVEIDTRTFEVSRRFSVSKGHETALEGYEVGEILTGANGMSRPAEGMDMGMGMGMTQPATCSPTWAQPSPDGVSVYVACNKGDEILVVDRATWTLERKFPTGRAPYNLGLTADGRVLVASLKSVGQVQFFNAKTGEILATVPSSTTVTHGVAVTPDSRYAFVSNEGKGAEAGKVDVYDLRTL
;
A
#
# COMPACT_ATOMS: atom_id res chain seq x y z
N PRO A 1 -10.95 19.63 33.22
CA PRO A 1 -10.40 19.07 32.01
C PRO A 1 -11.54 18.88 31.00
N GLU A 2 -11.64 19.85 30.12
CA GLU A 2 -12.61 19.85 29.04
C GLU A 2 -12.18 18.86 27.99
N ARG A 3 -13.06 17.94 27.63
CA ARG A 3 -12.88 17.04 26.49
C ARG A 3 -13.03 17.87 25.22
N GLY A 4 -11.92 18.03 24.50
CA GLY A 4 -11.93 18.60 23.17
C GLY A 4 -12.87 17.80 22.26
N THR A 5 -13.90 18.44 21.74
CA THR A 5 -14.75 17.94 20.68
C THR A 5 -13.91 17.92 19.40
N GLY A 6 -13.56 16.72 18.94
CA GLY A 6 -12.99 16.55 17.59
C GLY A 6 -13.92 17.16 16.53
N PRO A 7 -13.40 17.44 15.31
CA PRO A 7 -14.20 18.05 14.27
C PRO A 7 -15.42 17.17 13.98
N ALA A 8 -16.60 17.78 14.03
CA ALA A 8 -17.85 17.12 13.72
C ALA A 8 -17.79 16.62 12.26
N THR A 9 -17.93 15.32 12.07
CA THR A 9 -18.11 14.73 10.74
C THR A 9 -19.39 15.32 10.14
N ALA A 10 -19.26 16.07 9.04
CA ALA A 10 -20.39 16.54 8.27
C ALA A 10 -21.15 15.33 7.74
N SER A 11 -22.25 14.96 8.41
CA SER A 11 -23.16 13.92 7.95
C SER A 11 -24.18 14.55 7.03
N GLY A 12 -24.00 14.42 5.71
CA GLY A 12 -25.03 14.91 4.80
C GLY A 12 -24.56 15.08 3.36
N SER A 13 -25.50 15.38 2.48
CA SER A 13 -25.33 15.59 1.04
C SER A 13 -24.31 16.69 0.64
N ASP A 14 -23.77 17.43 1.60
CA ASP A 14 -22.93 18.61 1.37
C ASP A 14 -21.44 18.37 1.60
N ALA A 15 -21.02 17.15 1.92
CA ALA A 15 -19.61 16.84 2.13
C ALA A 15 -18.80 16.95 0.83
N VAL A 16 -17.62 17.56 0.92
CA VAL A 16 -16.65 17.65 -0.16
C VAL A 16 -15.42 16.82 0.22
N TYR A 17 -15.00 15.98 -0.71
CA TYR A 17 -13.84 15.11 -0.56
C TYR A 17 -12.74 15.56 -1.51
N TYR A 18 -11.50 15.40 -1.06
CA TYR A 18 -10.31 15.59 -1.87
C TYR A 18 -9.53 14.28 -1.94
N VAL A 19 -9.18 13.88 -3.15
CA VAL A 19 -8.44 12.63 -3.40
C VAL A 19 -7.22 12.95 -4.25
N TYR A 20 -6.06 12.49 -3.81
CA TYR A 20 -4.82 12.62 -4.56
C TYR A 20 -4.57 11.34 -5.38
N VAL A 21 -4.19 11.52 -6.63
CA VAL A 21 -3.92 10.44 -7.58
C VAL A 21 -2.62 10.71 -8.31
N GLY A 22 -1.71 9.74 -8.29
CA GLY A 22 -0.49 9.76 -9.10
C GLY A 22 -0.77 9.33 -10.54
N ALA A 23 -0.26 10.09 -11.50
CA ALA A 23 -0.21 9.72 -12.89
C ALA A 23 1.24 9.31 -13.22
N GLU A 24 1.56 8.04 -12.98
CA GLU A 24 2.90 7.49 -12.95
C GLU A 24 3.70 7.75 -14.23
N SER A 25 3.09 7.55 -15.40
CA SER A 25 3.75 7.76 -16.70
C SER A 25 3.82 9.23 -17.14
N ALA A 26 3.30 10.17 -16.35
CA ALA A 26 3.26 11.58 -16.69
C ALA A 26 3.94 12.49 -15.65
N ASP A 27 4.48 11.93 -14.57
CA ASP A 27 5.08 12.66 -13.45
C ASP A 27 4.17 13.76 -12.90
N LEU A 28 2.89 13.40 -12.68
CA LEU A 28 1.89 14.33 -12.18
C LEU A 28 1.18 13.77 -10.94
N ILE A 29 0.84 14.65 -10.01
CA ILE A 29 -0.17 14.40 -8.99
C ILE A 29 -1.40 15.19 -9.36
N HIS A 30 -2.55 14.54 -9.42
CA HIS A 30 -3.85 15.20 -9.57
C HIS A 30 -4.57 15.19 -8.22
N ARG A 31 -5.14 16.35 -7.85
CA ARG A 31 -6.10 16.43 -6.77
C ARG A 31 -7.51 16.50 -7.36
N ILE A 32 -8.33 15.55 -7.00
CA ILE A 32 -9.72 15.44 -7.41
C ILE A 32 -10.59 15.98 -6.28
N ARG A 33 -11.43 16.97 -6.59
CA ARG A 33 -12.49 17.45 -5.72
C ARG A 33 -13.79 16.73 -6.13
N PHE A 34 -14.44 16.11 -5.17
CA PHE A 34 -15.73 15.44 -5.34
C PHE A 34 -16.73 15.92 -4.27
N GLY A 35 -17.91 16.33 -4.69
CA GLY A 35 -18.93 16.84 -3.79
C GLY A 35 -20.29 17.04 -4.48
N PRO A 36 -21.23 17.77 -3.87
CA PRO A 36 -22.57 18.00 -4.42
C PRO A 36 -22.58 18.62 -5.82
N ASP A 37 -21.57 19.42 -6.12
CA ASP A 37 -21.42 20.08 -7.44
C ASP A 37 -20.77 19.18 -8.50
N GLY A 38 -20.52 17.90 -8.18
CA GLY A 38 -19.90 16.93 -9.06
C GLY A 38 -18.42 16.68 -8.78
N VAL A 39 -17.69 16.30 -9.83
CA VAL A 39 -16.28 15.91 -9.81
C VAL A 39 -15.46 16.86 -10.67
N THR A 40 -14.32 17.31 -10.14
CA THR A 40 -13.34 18.10 -10.89
C THR A 40 -11.92 17.75 -10.49
N VAL A 41 -10.98 17.80 -11.45
CA VAL A 41 -9.55 17.89 -11.13
C VAL A 41 -9.27 19.36 -10.85
N ASP A 42 -9.12 19.74 -9.59
CA ASP A 42 -8.95 21.13 -9.19
C ASP A 42 -7.49 21.58 -9.07
N GLN A 43 -6.58 20.61 -9.00
CA GLN A 43 -5.14 20.85 -8.96
C GLN A 43 -4.40 19.77 -9.72
N THR A 44 -3.34 20.16 -10.44
CA THR A 44 -2.37 19.26 -11.05
C THR A 44 -0.97 19.77 -10.73
N THR A 45 -0.17 18.93 -10.10
CA THR A 45 1.17 19.26 -9.63
C THR A 45 2.19 18.39 -10.34
N PRO A 46 3.12 18.98 -11.11
CA PRO A 46 4.23 18.24 -11.68
C PRO A 46 5.18 17.79 -10.56
N VAL A 47 5.72 16.60 -10.70
CA VAL A 47 6.68 15.98 -9.78
C VAL A 47 7.89 15.48 -10.57
N GLY A 48 8.92 14.98 -9.86
CA GLY A 48 10.17 14.60 -10.49
C GLY A 48 11.17 15.75 -10.56
N GLU A 49 12.45 15.40 -10.66
CA GLU A 49 13.55 16.37 -10.71
C GLU A 49 14.11 16.52 -12.12
N LEU A 50 14.02 15.48 -12.94
CA LEU A 50 14.62 15.43 -14.26
C LEU A 50 13.55 15.42 -15.36
N ALA A 51 13.49 16.47 -16.15
CA ALA A 51 12.52 16.60 -17.24
C ALA A 51 12.69 15.56 -18.38
N VAL A 52 13.76 14.79 -18.37
CA VAL A 52 14.09 13.78 -19.41
C VAL A 52 13.84 12.35 -18.94
N GLU A 53 13.48 12.17 -17.68
CA GLU A 53 13.19 10.87 -17.07
C GLU A 53 11.75 10.87 -16.53
N THR A 54 11.09 9.73 -16.60
CA THR A 54 9.84 9.50 -15.88
C THR A 54 10.20 8.88 -14.53
N GLU A 55 10.02 9.65 -13.44
CA GLU A 55 10.31 9.19 -12.09
C GLU A 55 9.12 8.43 -11.48
N GLY A 56 7.91 8.66 -11.96
CA GLY A 56 6.69 7.91 -11.67
C GLY A 56 6.17 8.03 -10.24
N PRO A 57 5.21 8.90 -9.93
CA PRO A 57 4.53 8.90 -8.64
C PRO A 57 3.76 7.60 -8.43
N HIS A 58 4.08 6.82 -7.41
CA HIS A 58 3.51 5.50 -7.17
C HIS A 58 2.72 5.41 -5.87
N GLY A 59 3.37 5.52 -4.71
CA GLY A 59 2.71 5.51 -3.41
C GLY A 59 2.33 6.92 -2.96
N LEU A 60 1.10 7.11 -2.51
CA LEU A 60 0.62 8.38 -1.95
C LEU A 60 -0.08 8.15 -0.63
N ASN A 61 0.18 9.02 0.35
CA ASN A 61 -0.59 9.06 1.59
C ASN A 61 -0.61 10.48 2.17
N VAL A 62 -1.74 10.86 2.77
CA VAL A 62 -1.90 12.12 3.47
C VAL A 62 -1.58 11.91 4.95
N SER A 63 -0.86 12.84 5.58
CA SER A 63 -0.58 12.77 7.01
C SER A 63 -1.87 12.71 7.84
N PRO A 64 -1.85 12.05 9.01
CA PRO A 64 -3.06 11.92 9.85
C PRO A 64 -3.70 13.26 10.25
N ASP A 65 -2.92 14.33 10.33
CA ASP A 65 -3.41 15.69 10.60
C ASP A 65 -3.91 16.44 9.36
N GLY A 66 -3.83 15.81 8.18
CA GLY A 66 -4.28 16.37 6.89
C GLY A 66 -3.41 17.49 6.31
N LYS A 67 -2.23 17.77 6.91
CA LYS A 67 -1.40 18.91 6.48
C LYS A 67 -0.41 18.61 5.38
N TYR A 68 0.01 17.36 5.25
CA TYR A 68 1.04 16.95 4.32
C TYR A 68 0.59 15.80 3.44
N LEU A 69 1.02 15.84 2.20
CA LEU A 69 0.96 14.72 1.27
C LEU A 69 2.38 14.16 1.12
N TYR A 70 2.52 12.86 1.34
CA TYR A 70 3.74 12.11 1.05
C TYR A 70 3.53 11.29 -0.22
N MET A 71 4.56 11.26 -1.07
CA MET A 71 4.52 10.58 -2.36
C MET A 71 5.87 9.96 -2.63
N SER A 72 5.88 8.70 -3.09
CA SER A 72 7.10 8.07 -3.61
C SER A 72 7.17 8.20 -5.14
N THR A 73 8.36 8.45 -5.68
CA THR A 73 8.67 8.21 -7.09
C THR A 73 9.40 6.87 -7.23
N ALA A 74 8.89 6.02 -8.13
CA ALA A 74 9.25 4.61 -8.18
C ALA A 74 10.35 4.28 -9.21
N HIS A 75 10.43 5.03 -10.31
CA HIS A 75 11.27 4.71 -11.47
C HIS A 75 12.58 5.48 -11.55
N GLY A 76 12.94 6.27 -10.57
CA GLY A 76 14.23 6.97 -10.54
C GLY A 76 15.43 6.02 -10.66
N VAL A 77 16.54 6.48 -11.22
CA VAL A 77 17.75 5.68 -11.42
C VAL A 77 18.86 6.19 -10.49
N PRO A 78 19.48 5.32 -9.68
CA PRO A 78 19.23 3.87 -9.51
C PRO A 78 18.08 3.55 -8.55
N ASP A 79 17.65 4.52 -7.73
CA ASP A 79 16.72 4.38 -6.62
C ASP A 79 15.63 5.44 -6.71
N GLY A 80 14.49 5.17 -6.06
CA GLY A 80 13.39 6.12 -5.99
C GLY A 80 13.50 7.09 -4.80
N LYS A 81 12.53 7.97 -4.66
CA LYS A 81 12.54 9.04 -3.66
C LYS A 81 11.22 9.13 -2.90
N LEU A 82 11.29 9.69 -1.70
CA LEU A 82 10.13 10.14 -0.94
C LEU A 82 10.04 11.67 -0.96
N TRP A 83 8.87 12.17 -1.29
CA TRP A 83 8.54 13.58 -1.39
C TRP A 83 7.56 13.98 -0.30
N LYS A 84 7.62 15.24 0.14
CA LYS A 84 6.70 15.82 1.12
C LYS A 84 6.17 17.15 0.60
N PHE A 85 4.86 17.24 0.42
CA PHE A 85 4.15 18.44 -0.01
C PHE A 85 3.24 18.95 1.10
N ALA A 86 2.98 20.25 1.14
CA ALA A 86 1.87 20.82 1.91
C ALA A 86 0.56 20.43 1.21
N ALA A 87 -0.32 19.70 1.90
CA ALA A 87 -1.61 19.32 1.34
C ALA A 87 -2.52 20.55 1.16
N GLY A 88 -3.20 20.62 0.03
CA GLY A 88 -4.03 21.75 -0.36
C GLY A 88 -3.29 22.73 -1.26
N PRO A 89 -2.25 23.43 -0.84
CA PRO A 89 -1.39 24.20 -1.74
C PRO A 89 -0.59 23.35 -2.73
N ASP A 90 -0.36 22.09 -2.39
CA ASP A 90 0.40 21.08 -3.14
C ASP A 90 1.83 21.56 -3.49
N THR A 91 2.42 22.30 -2.54
CA THR A 91 3.77 22.88 -2.66
C THR A 91 4.79 22.03 -1.93
N LEU A 92 5.96 21.83 -2.51
CA LEU A 92 7.06 21.09 -1.90
C LEU A 92 7.48 21.77 -0.57
N VAL A 93 7.57 20.97 0.50
CA VAL A 93 7.92 21.45 1.85
C VAL A 93 9.39 21.25 2.15
N ALA A 94 9.97 20.16 1.65
CA ALA A 94 11.36 19.81 1.85
C ALA A 94 11.92 19.15 0.57
N ALA A 95 13.24 19.14 0.41
CA ALA A 95 13.87 18.38 -0.64
C ALA A 95 13.48 16.89 -0.52
N PRO A 96 13.23 16.20 -1.64
CA PRO A 96 12.97 14.76 -1.59
C PRO A 96 14.21 14.01 -1.10
N ILE A 97 13.98 12.87 -0.46
CA ILE A 97 15.06 12.00 0.02
C ILE A 97 15.12 10.72 -0.81
N LEU A 98 16.35 10.27 -1.06
CA LEU A 98 16.60 9.01 -1.73
C LEU A 98 16.24 7.85 -0.80
N LEU A 99 15.56 6.85 -1.32
CA LEU A 99 15.24 5.58 -0.65
C LEU A 99 15.82 4.41 -1.46
N GLY A 100 15.29 3.21 -1.29
CA GLY A 100 15.72 2.05 -2.06
C GLY A 100 15.11 2.00 -3.47
N ASN A 101 15.33 0.87 -4.15
CA ASN A 101 14.82 0.66 -5.50
C ASN A 101 13.30 0.47 -5.51
N PHE A 102 12.61 1.25 -6.31
CA PHE A 102 11.18 1.25 -6.51
C PHE A 102 10.38 1.36 -5.19
N PRO A 103 10.42 2.51 -4.49
CA PRO A 103 9.57 2.73 -3.32
C PRO A 103 8.09 2.77 -3.76
N ALA A 104 7.34 1.69 -3.41
CA ALA A 104 6.02 1.44 -3.98
C ALA A 104 4.87 2.00 -3.12
N THR A 105 4.74 1.53 -1.90
CA THR A 105 3.66 1.93 -0.99
C THR A 105 4.21 2.50 0.29
N LEU A 106 3.44 3.39 0.89
CA LEU A 106 3.82 4.01 2.17
C LEU A 106 2.61 4.16 3.09
N ASP A 107 2.89 4.17 4.38
CA ASP A 107 1.91 4.56 5.39
C ASP A 107 2.61 5.28 6.56
N LEU A 108 1.85 6.03 7.34
CA LEU A 108 2.39 6.84 8.42
C LEU A 108 1.91 6.36 9.78
N THR A 109 2.74 6.58 10.81
CA THR A 109 2.28 6.43 12.20
C THR A 109 1.15 7.41 12.50
N PRO A 110 0.23 7.09 13.44
CA PRO A 110 -0.91 7.96 13.76
C PRO A 110 -0.53 9.36 14.26
N ASP A 111 0.67 9.52 14.83
CA ASP A 111 1.23 10.80 15.21
C ASP A 111 1.92 11.55 14.04
N GLY A 112 2.04 10.88 12.89
CA GLY A 112 2.67 11.42 11.69
C GLY A 112 4.20 11.55 11.77
N LEU A 113 4.85 11.01 12.83
CA LEU A 113 6.30 11.16 13.02
C LEU A 113 7.14 10.25 12.13
N TYR A 114 6.63 9.08 11.77
CA TYR A 114 7.35 8.14 10.91
C TYR A 114 6.51 7.74 9.70
N ALA A 115 7.15 7.66 8.56
CA ALA A 115 6.63 7.02 7.36
C ALA A 115 7.38 5.70 7.13
N PHE A 116 6.65 4.64 6.90
CA PHE A 116 7.16 3.35 6.47
C PHE A 116 6.95 3.22 4.97
N VAL A 117 8.00 2.98 4.21
CA VAL A 117 7.98 2.98 2.75
C VAL A 117 8.57 1.67 2.23
N VAL A 118 7.78 0.92 1.49
CA VAL A 118 8.22 -0.35 0.88
C VAL A 118 9.13 -0.09 -0.30
N ASN A 119 10.32 -0.67 -0.30
CA ASN A 119 11.21 -0.73 -1.46
C ASN A 119 10.92 -2.02 -2.24
N PHE A 120 10.05 -1.94 -3.25
CA PHE A 120 9.53 -3.11 -3.97
C PHE A 120 10.62 -3.84 -4.79
N ASN A 121 11.68 -3.14 -5.18
CA ASN A 121 12.81 -3.66 -5.95
C ASN A 121 12.39 -4.27 -7.30
N LEU A 122 11.41 -3.64 -7.98
CA LEU A 122 10.86 -4.17 -9.25
C LEU A 122 11.91 -4.30 -10.35
N HIS A 123 12.87 -3.38 -10.39
CA HIS A 123 13.92 -3.32 -11.42
C HIS A 123 15.23 -3.96 -10.99
N GLY A 124 15.28 -4.50 -9.75
CA GLY A 124 16.48 -5.16 -9.21
C GLY A 124 16.46 -6.69 -9.39
N GLU A 125 17.45 -7.32 -8.79
CA GLU A 125 17.49 -8.78 -8.70
C GLU A 125 16.40 -9.28 -7.74
N HIS A 126 15.94 -10.52 -7.91
CA HIS A 126 14.95 -11.15 -7.03
C HIS A 126 15.60 -11.60 -5.72
N VAL A 127 16.01 -10.65 -4.94
CA VAL A 127 16.58 -10.80 -3.60
C VAL A 127 15.71 -10.11 -2.56
N PRO A 128 15.83 -10.45 -1.28
CA PRO A 128 15.10 -9.74 -0.23
C PRO A 128 15.37 -8.24 -0.28
N SER A 129 14.33 -7.44 -0.11
CA SER A 129 14.37 -5.99 -0.08
C SER A 129 13.89 -5.46 1.28
N THR A 130 13.71 -4.16 1.40
CA THR A 130 13.52 -3.48 2.67
C THR A 130 12.23 -2.68 2.75
N VAL A 131 11.87 -2.31 3.97
CA VAL A 131 10.96 -1.20 4.28
C VAL A 131 11.81 -0.09 4.90
N SER A 132 11.87 1.06 4.26
CA SER A 132 12.52 2.26 4.78
C SER A 132 11.66 2.88 5.89
N VAL A 133 12.30 3.33 6.97
CA VAL A 133 11.67 4.12 8.03
C VAL A 133 12.18 5.55 7.95
N VAL A 134 11.28 6.49 7.72
CA VAL A 134 11.62 7.90 7.54
C VAL A 134 11.05 8.73 8.70
N TYR A 135 11.91 9.47 9.39
CA TYR A 135 11.48 10.49 10.35
C TYR A 135 10.99 11.71 9.57
N THR A 136 9.70 11.93 9.59
CA THR A 136 9.01 12.84 8.67
C THR A 136 9.25 14.32 8.93
N PRO A 137 9.47 14.79 10.21
CA PRO A 137 9.75 16.21 10.45
C PRO A 137 10.98 16.71 9.70
N ASP A 138 12.05 15.94 9.69
CA ASP A 138 13.34 16.30 9.09
C ASP A 138 13.57 15.66 7.72
N MET A 139 12.65 14.81 7.26
CA MET A 139 12.79 14.01 6.04
C MET A 139 14.14 13.26 6.02
N VAL A 140 14.35 12.42 7.03
CA VAL A 140 15.57 11.60 7.16
C VAL A 140 15.20 10.15 7.28
N GLU A 141 15.79 9.30 6.43
CA GLU A 141 15.73 7.85 6.60
C GLU A 141 16.53 7.44 7.83
N VAL A 142 15.86 6.83 8.81
CA VAL A 142 16.45 6.46 10.10
C VAL A 142 16.72 4.97 10.20
N ASP A 143 16.06 4.15 9.38
CA ASP A 143 16.27 2.70 9.32
C ASP A 143 15.82 2.10 7.99
N GLN A 144 16.34 0.89 7.69
CA GLN A 144 15.95 0.04 6.57
C GLN A 144 15.73 -1.39 7.07
N ILE A 145 14.47 -1.77 7.21
CA ILE A 145 14.09 -3.07 7.75
C ILE A 145 14.09 -4.11 6.64
N ALA A 146 14.98 -5.09 6.72
CA ALA A 146 15.00 -6.22 5.80
C ALA A 146 13.73 -7.05 5.94
N THR A 147 13.00 -7.26 4.85
CA THR A 147 11.72 -7.98 4.89
C THR A 147 11.72 -9.25 4.05
N CYS A 148 11.71 -9.15 2.73
CA CYS A 148 11.45 -10.29 1.84
C CYS A 148 11.64 -9.91 0.38
N THR A 149 11.44 -10.88 -0.51
CA THR A 149 11.55 -10.64 -1.95
C THR A 149 10.27 -10.00 -2.49
N MET A 150 10.42 -8.85 -3.13
CA MET A 150 9.34 -8.03 -3.68
C MET A 150 8.26 -7.67 -2.63
N PRO A 151 8.63 -6.98 -1.54
CA PRO A 151 7.63 -6.41 -0.64
C PRO A 151 6.81 -5.37 -1.40
N HIS A 152 5.45 -5.36 -1.23
CA HIS A 152 4.61 -4.50 -2.04
C HIS A 152 3.59 -3.68 -1.23
N GLY A 153 2.45 -4.27 -0.89
CA GLY A 153 1.40 -3.57 -0.15
C GLY A 153 1.77 -3.39 1.32
N LEU A 154 1.58 -2.18 1.84
CA LEU A 154 1.88 -1.85 3.23
C LEU A 154 0.74 -1.05 3.84
N ARG A 155 0.36 -1.39 5.08
CA ARG A 155 -0.62 -0.63 5.88
C ARG A 155 -0.30 -0.64 7.36
N MET A 156 -0.50 0.52 7.97
CA MET A 156 -0.41 0.71 9.42
C MET A 156 -1.61 0.09 10.13
N ALA A 157 -1.37 -0.59 11.25
CA ALA A 157 -2.43 -1.01 12.16
C ALA A 157 -3.13 0.22 12.79
N PRO A 158 -4.42 0.14 13.13
CA PRO A 158 -5.16 1.27 13.69
C PRO A 158 -4.58 1.79 15.01
N ASP A 159 -3.92 0.93 15.78
CA ASP A 159 -3.24 1.29 17.04
C ASP A 159 -1.86 1.93 16.82
N GLY A 160 -1.36 1.94 15.60
CA GLY A 160 -0.05 2.47 15.25
C GLY A 160 1.14 1.66 15.77
N LEU A 161 0.91 0.51 16.40
CA LEU A 161 1.97 -0.30 17.00
C LEU A 161 2.65 -1.24 15.99
N PHE A 162 1.98 -1.55 14.90
CA PHE A 162 2.49 -2.45 13.88
C PHE A 162 2.17 -1.96 12.46
N VAL A 163 3.04 -2.33 11.55
CA VAL A 163 2.86 -2.18 10.10
C VAL A 163 2.85 -3.56 9.45
N TYR A 164 1.96 -3.77 8.51
CA TYR A 164 1.87 -5.01 7.74
C TYR A 164 2.35 -4.79 6.32
N SER A 165 3.23 -5.68 5.84
CA SER A 165 3.73 -5.68 4.47
C SER A 165 3.60 -7.08 3.86
N ASN A 166 3.41 -7.14 2.55
CA ASN A 166 3.27 -8.37 1.79
C ASN A 166 4.47 -8.64 0.91
N CYS A 167 4.86 -9.90 0.82
CA CYS A 167 5.97 -10.41 0.06
C CYS A 167 5.47 -11.20 -1.14
N MET A 168 5.42 -10.58 -2.32
CA MET A 168 4.77 -11.15 -3.49
C MET A 168 5.43 -12.45 -3.98
N MET A 169 6.75 -12.60 -3.84
CA MET A 169 7.46 -13.78 -4.32
C MET A 169 7.64 -14.85 -3.25
N ASP A 170 7.56 -14.48 -1.97
CA ASP A 170 7.79 -15.41 -0.86
C ASP A 170 6.48 -15.90 -0.24
N ASP A 171 5.32 -15.48 -0.75
CA ASP A 171 4.00 -15.82 -0.19
C ASP A 171 3.92 -15.55 1.33
N GLN A 172 4.34 -14.35 1.77
CA GLN A 172 4.34 -14.00 3.18
C GLN A 172 3.61 -12.71 3.47
N LEU A 173 2.96 -12.66 4.63
CA LEU A 173 2.57 -11.46 5.35
C LEU A 173 3.60 -11.22 6.46
N VAL A 174 4.13 -10.01 6.52
CA VAL A 174 5.14 -9.59 7.51
C VAL A 174 4.52 -8.53 8.42
N GLU A 175 4.68 -8.70 9.74
CA GLU A 175 4.35 -7.69 10.75
C GLU A 175 5.64 -7.04 11.25
N ILE A 176 5.69 -5.71 11.25
CA ILE A 176 6.81 -4.90 11.71
C ILE A 176 6.36 -4.12 12.95
N ASP A 177 7.12 -4.19 14.05
CA ASP A 177 6.90 -3.36 15.25
C ASP A 177 7.41 -1.94 14.99
N THR A 178 6.53 -0.95 15.12
CA THR A 178 6.86 0.46 14.85
C THR A 178 7.73 1.13 15.93
N ARG A 179 7.93 0.47 17.06
CA ARG A 179 8.72 1.00 18.20
C ARG A 179 10.17 0.53 18.15
N THR A 180 10.40 -0.67 17.62
CA THR A 180 11.74 -1.29 17.52
C THR A 180 12.30 -1.26 16.12
N PHE A 181 11.46 -1.02 15.10
CA PHE A 181 11.76 -1.12 13.67
C PHE A 181 12.26 -2.51 13.27
N GLU A 182 11.66 -3.53 13.86
CA GLU A 182 12.01 -4.92 13.61
C GLU A 182 10.80 -5.72 13.11
N VAL A 183 11.06 -6.74 12.30
CA VAL A 183 10.03 -7.73 11.95
C VAL A 183 9.68 -8.53 13.20
N SER A 184 8.45 -8.44 13.66
CA SER A 184 7.97 -9.14 14.86
C SER A 184 7.47 -10.54 14.54
N ARG A 185 6.76 -10.70 13.43
CA ARG A 185 6.17 -12.00 13.03
C ARG A 185 6.06 -12.11 11.52
N ARG A 186 5.99 -13.36 11.06
CA ARG A 186 5.77 -13.72 9.66
C ARG A 186 4.66 -14.76 9.56
N PHE A 187 3.86 -14.68 8.51
CA PHE A 187 2.79 -15.61 8.22
C PHE A 187 2.89 -16.08 6.77
N SER A 188 2.95 -17.39 6.55
CA SER A 188 2.84 -17.96 5.21
C SER A 188 1.41 -17.82 4.70
N VAL A 189 1.24 -17.22 3.54
CA VAL A 189 -0.03 -17.14 2.81
C VAL A 189 -0.04 -18.08 1.61
N SER A 190 0.94 -18.97 1.51
CA SER A 190 1.03 -19.95 0.44
C SER A 190 -0.12 -20.95 0.54
N LYS A 191 -0.79 -21.19 -0.58
CA LYS A 191 -2.03 -21.97 -0.64
C LYS A 191 -1.83 -23.39 -0.10
N GLY A 192 -2.59 -23.75 0.94
CA GLY A 192 -2.51 -25.04 1.64
C GLY A 192 -1.41 -25.10 2.70
N HIS A 193 -0.67 -24.01 2.91
CA HIS A 193 0.40 -23.88 3.89
C HIS A 193 0.28 -22.58 4.69
N GLU A 194 -0.94 -22.11 4.89
CA GLU A 194 -1.24 -20.86 5.60
C GLU A 194 -1.00 -21.04 7.10
N THR A 195 0.13 -20.53 7.61
CA THR A 195 0.53 -20.69 9.01
C THR A 195 1.55 -19.64 9.44
N ALA A 196 1.67 -19.45 10.74
CA ALA A 196 2.78 -18.69 11.33
C ALA A 196 4.13 -19.33 10.95
N LEU A 197 5.13 -18.49 10.66
CA LEU A 197 6.50 -18.91 10.37
C LEU A 197 7.36 -18.61 11.59
N GLU A 198 7.96 -19.65 12.18
CA GLU A 198 8.90 -19.53 13.30
C GLU A 198 10.35 -19.64 12.79
N GLY A 199 11.27 -18.88 13.41
CA GLY A 199 12.69 -18.97 13.16
C GLY A 199 13.13 -18.59 11.75
N TYR A 200 12.35 -17.79 11.04
CA TYR A 200 12.71 -17.30 9.71
C TYR A 200 13.79 -16.23 9.83
N GLU A 201 14.98 -16.51 9.35
CA GLU A 201 16.04 -15.51 9.23
C GLU A 201 16.06 -14.98 7.79
N VAL A 202 15.96 -13.67 7.65
CA VAL A 202 16.29 -13.00 6.38
C VAL A 202 17.80 -13.09 6.25
N GLY A 203 18.32 -13.67 5.17
CA GLY A 203 19.75 -13.68 4.91
C GLY A 203 20.33 -12.26 4.96
N GLU A 204 21.60 -12.13 5.41
CA GLU A 204 22.26 -10.83 5.49
C GLU A 204 22.11 -10.06 4.18
N ILE A 205 21.43 -8.93 4.23
CA ILE A 205 21.32 -8.00 3.11
C ILE A 205 22.51 -7.06 3.25
N LEU A 206 23.52 -7.25 2.42
CA LEU A 206 24.61 -6.28 2.30
C LEU A 206 24.10 -5.12 1.44
N THR A 207 23.79 -4.00 2.07
CA THR A 207 23.61 -2.75 1.36
C THR A 207 24.98 -2.28 0.85
N GLY A 208 25.19 -2.34 -0.46
CA GLY A 208 26.36 -1.69 -1.08
C GLY A 208 26.25 -0.17 -0.94
N ALA A 209 27.37 0.55 -1.11
CA ALA A 209 27.45 2.01 -1.03
C ALA A 209 26.49 2.77 -1.98
N ASN A 210 25.75 2.07 -2.82
CA ASN A 210 24.77 2.57 -3.78
C ASN A 210 23.35 2.01 -3.56
N GLY A 211 23.01 1.57 -2.33
CA GLY A 211 21.67 1.07 -2.05
C GLY A 211 21.31 -0.29 -2.68
N MET A 212 22.18 -0.89 -3.46
CA MET A 212 21.93 -2.21 -4.02
C MET A 212 22.20 -3.30 -2.99
N SER A 213 21.17 -4.08 -2.67
CA SER A 213 21.31 -5.30 -1.87
C SER A 213 22.20 -6.31 -2.62
N ARG A 214 23.33 -6.70 -2.02
CA ARG A 214 24.21 -7.74 -2.56
C ARG A 214 24.27 -8.91 -1.57
N PRO A 215 24.26 -10.17 -2.05
CA PRO A 215 24.52 -11.32 -1.18
C PRO A 215 25.89 -11.20 -0.52
N ALA A 216 26.05 -11.65 0.71
CA ALA A 216 27.33 -11.70 1.41
C ALA A 216 28.35 -12.50 0.60
N GLU A 217 29.53 -11.89 0.31
CA GLU A 217 30.64 -12.62 -0.31
C GLU A 217 31.14 -13.70 0.66
N GLY A 218 30.95 -14.97 0.30
CA GLY A 218 31.49 -16.09 1.08
C GLY A 218 30.49 -17.18 1.48
N MET A 219 29.22 -17.05 1.14
CA MET A 219 28.32 -18.21 1.29
C MET A 219 28.64 -19.24 0.21
N ASP A 220 29.21 -20.35 0.66
CA ASP A 220 29.35 -21.57 -0.11
C ASP A 220 27.98 -21.95 -0.70
N MET A 221 27.87 -21.89 -2.02
CA MET A 221 26.66 -22.26 -2.77
C MET A 221 26.47 -23.79 -2.72
N GLY A 222 26.77 -24.40 -1.59
CA GLY A 222 26.52 -25.79 -1.25
C GLY A 222 25.03 -26.04 -1.07
N MET A 223 24.36 -26.45 -2.13
CA MET A 223 23.12 -27.24 -2.16
C MET A 223 22.13 -26.97 -1.02
N GLY A 224 21.47 -25.82 -1.08
CA GLY A 224 20.45 -25.42 -0.09
C GLY A 224 19.54 -24.30 -0.57
N MET A 225 19.68 -23.80 -1.79
CA MET A 225 18.60 -23.04 -2.42
C MET A 225 17.50 -24.06 -2.72
N GLY A 226 16.63 -24.29 -1.73
CA GLY A 226 15.33 -24.85 -2.01
C GLY A 226 14.78 -24.01 -3.16
N MET A 227 14.50 -24.64 -4.32
CA MET A 227 13.75 -24.03 -5.39
C MET A 227 12.52 -23.43 -4.72
N THR A 228 12.49 -22.11 -4.59
CA THR A 228 11.31 -21.45 -4.04
C THR A 228 10.17 -21.86 -4.94
N GLN A 229 9.22 -22.63 -4.37
CA GLN A 229 8.02 -23.01 -5.11
C GLN A 229 7.41 -21.73 -5.67
N PRO A 230 6.93 -21.72 -6.92
CA PRO A 230 6.31 -20.53 -7.49
C PRO A 230 5.22 -20.03 -6.54
N ALA A 231 5.24 -18.75 -6.23
CA ALA A 231 4.23 -18.13 -5.36
C ALA A 231 2.82 -18.51 -5.81
N THR A 232 2.01 -18.99 -4.88
CA THR A 232 0.64 -19.47 -5.12
C THR A 232 -0.42 -18.45 -4.75
N CYS A 233 -0.15 -17.61 -3.76
CA CYS A 233 -0.93 -16.44 -3.37
C CYS A 233 -0.43 -15.19 -4.11
N SER A 234 0.89 -14.95 -4.11
CA SER A 234 1.50 -13.70 -4.56
C SER A 234 0.77 -12.48 -3.93
N PRO A 235 0.88 -12.29 -2.62
CA PRO A 235 0.09 -11.31 -1.90
C PRO A 235 0.48 -9.89 -2.31
N THR A 236 -0.51 -9.07 -2.69
CA THR A 236 -0.28 -7.71 -3.16
C THR A 236 -0.65 -6.63 -2.16
N TRP A 237 -1.59 -6.91 -1.26
CA TRP A 237 -2.10 -5.93 -0.30
C TRP A 237 -2.43 -6.53 1.04
N ALA A 238 -2.07 -5.83 2.12
CA ALA A 238 -2.52 -6.09 3.48
C ALA A 238 -3.42 -4.94 3.94
N GLN A 239 -4.59 -5.26 4.50
CA GLN A 239 -5.53 -4.29 5.02
C GLN A 239 -5.95 -4.68 6.44
N PRO A 240 -5.41 -4.04 7.49
CA PRO A 240 -5.89 -4.24 8.86
C PRO A 240 -7.34 -3.80 9.02
N SER A 241 -8.09 -4.52 9.84
CA SER A 241 -9.45 -4.11 10.22
C SER A 241 -9.41 -2.90 11.17
N PRO A 242 -10.41 -2.01 11.12
CA PRO A 242 -10.44 -0.81 11.98
C PRO A 242 -10.51 -1.12 13.49
N ASP A 243 -11.02 -2.28 13.86
CA ASP A 243 -11.04 -2.78 15.25
C ASP A 243 -9.73 -3.42 15.68
N GLY A 244 -8.76 -3.55 14.76
CA GLY A 244 -7.44 -4.12 15.01
C GLY A 244 -7.43 -5.64 15.23
N VAL A 245 -8.51 -6.36 14.91
CA VAL A 245 -8.63 -7.81 15.16
C VAL A 245 -8.04 -8.63 14.02
N SER A 246 -8.27 -8.23 12.77
CA SER A 246 -7.93 -9.03 11.59
C SER A 246 -7.04 -8.26 10.61
N VAL A 247 -6.27 -8.99 9.80
CA VAL A 247 -5.57 -8.48 8.62
C VAL A 247 -6.08 -9.21 7.39
N TYR A 248 -6.62 -8.47 6.42
CA TYR A 248 -7.06 -8.99 5.13
C TYR A 248 -5.88 -8.97 4.16
N VAL A 249 -5.66 -10.07 3.43
CA VAL A 249 -4.55 -10.22 2.47
C VAL A 249 -5.09 -10.56 1.10
N ALA A 250 -4.81 -9.74 0.10
CA ALA A 250 -5.18 -10.00 -1.29
C ALA A 250 -4.20 -10.97 -1.94
N CYS A 251 -4.64 -12.17 -2.25
CA CYS A 251 -3.88 -13.18 -2.97
C CYS A 251 -4.09 -13.06 -4.48
N ASN A 252 -3.23 -12.30 -5.14
CA ASN A 252 -3.36 -11.96 -6.57
C ASN A 252 -3.39 -13.19 -7.49
N LYS A 253 -2.50 -14.17 -7.28
CA LYS A 253 -2.49 -15.43 -8.04
C LYS A 253 -3.49 -16.46 -7.50
N GLY A 254 -3.88 -16.33 -6.24
CA GLY A 254 -4.81 -17.25 -5.59
C GLY A 254 -6.27 -16.99 -5.92
N ASP A 255 -6.60 -15.81 -6.45
CA ASP A 255 -7.98 -15.35 -6.68
C ASP A 255 -8.85 -15.44 -5.41
N GLU A 256 -8.25 -15.08 -4.26
CA GLU A 256 -8.89 -15.13 -2.94
C GLU A 256 -8.37 -14.03 -2.02
N ILE A 257 -9.11 -13.77 -0.95
CA ILE A 257 -8.68 -12.94 0.18
C ILE A 257 -8.56 -13.83 1.40
N LEU A 258 -7.40 -13.78 2.06
CA LEU A 258 -7.17 -14.42 3.35
C LEU A 258 -7.47 -13.41 4.47
N VAL A 259 -7.95 -13.92 5.60
CA VAL A 259 -8.12 -13.13 6.83
C VAL A 259 -7.31 -13.80 7.93
N VAL A 260 -6.32 -13.09 8.42
CA VAL A 260 -5.44 -13.53 9.51
C VAL A 260 -5.89 -12.87 10.80
N ASP A 261 -6.15 -13.67 11.84
CA ASP A 261 -6.40 -13.17 13.20
C ASP A 261 -5.09 -12.60 13.76
N ARG A 262 -5.12 -11.35 14.15
CA ARG A 262 -3.93 -10.61 14.59
C ARG A 262 -3.42 -11.07 15.95
N ALA A 263 -4.30 -11.47 16.85
CA ALA A 263 -3.92 -11.87 18.21
C ALA A 263 -3.30 -13.27 18.24
N THR A 264 -3.94 -14.23 17.56
CA THR A 264 -3.48 -15.63 17.53
C THR A 264 -2.48 -15.92 16.43
N TRP A 265 -2.39 -15.03 15.43
CA TRP A 265 -1.55 -15.16 14.24
C TRP A 265 -1.84 -16.46 13.48
N THR A 266 -3.13 -16.71 13.24
CA THR A 266 -3.65 -17.89 12.54
C THR A 266 -4.58 -17.46 11.41
N LEU A 267 -4.73 -18.32 10.40
CA LEU A 267 -5.75 -18.14 9.38
C LEU A 267 -7.14 -18.27 10.01
N GLU A 268 -7.89 -17.18 10.02
CA GLU A 268 -9.28 -17.19 10.52
C GLU A 268 -10.22 -17.75 9.45
N ARG A 269 -10.12 -17.23 8.23
CA ARG A 269 -10.92 -17.63 7.08
C ARG A 269 -10.30 -17.16 5.77
N LYS A 270 -10.82 -17.68 4.68
CA LYS A 270 -10.56 -17.16 3.33
C LYS A 270 -11.83 -17.24 2.48
N PHE A 271 -11.92 -16.39 1.49
CA PHE A 271 -13.05 -16.38 0.57
C PHE A 271 -12.61 -16.02 -0.86
N PRO A 272 -13.30 -16.59 -1.86
CA PRO A 272 -12.93 -16.39 -3.25
C PRO A 272 -13.26 -14.97 -3.72
N THR A 273 -12.48 -14.49 -4.68
CA THR A 273 -12.72 -13.25 -5.41
C THR A 273 -12.85 -13.52 -6.92
N GLY A 274 -13.07 -12.47 -7.70
CA GLY A 274 -12.72 -12.49 -9.11
C GLY A 274 -11.19 -12.54 -9.31
N ARG A 275 -10.76 -12.55 -10.59
CA ARG A 275 -9.35 -12.74 -10.93
C ARG A 275 -8.47 -11.59 -10.48
N ALA A 276 -7.36 -11.95 -9.87
CA ALA A 276 -6.24 -11.09 -9.51
C ALA A 276 -6.66 -9.91 -8.59
N PRO A 277 -7.18 -10.18 -7.37
CA PRO A 277 -7.38 -9.13 -6.38
C PRO A 277 -6.05 -8.44 -6.11
N TYR A 278 -6.05 -7.11 -6.05
CA TYR A 278 -4.81 -6.35 -6.00
C TYR A 278 -4.73 -5.41 -4.81
N ASN A 279 -5.57 -4.39 -4.77
CA ASN A 279 -5.62 -3.43 -3.66
C ASN A 279 -6.91 -3.63 -2.86
N LEU A 280 -6.83 -3.39 -1.56
CA LEU A 280 -7.94 -3.50 -0.63
C LEU A 280 -8.19 -2.17 0.07
N GLY A 281 -9.45 -1.80 0.19
CA GLY A 281 -9.90 -0.71 1.05
C GLY A 281 -11.02 -1.20 1.95
N LEU A 282 -11.01 -0.81 3.22
CA LEU A 282 -12.03 -1.20 4.19
C LEU A 282 -12.72 0.05 4.74
N THR A 283 -14.04 0.01 4.85
CA THR A 283 -14.80 1.10 5.49
C THR A 283 -14.38 1.28 6.94
N ALA A 284 -14.44 2.52 7.45
CA ALA A 284 -14.05 2.83 8.84
C ALA A 284 -14.93 2.10 9.88
N ASP A 285 -16.14 1.69 9.50
CA ASP A 285 -17.01 0.86 10.33
C ASP A 285 -16.75 -0.65 10.20
N GLY A 286 -15.78 -1.05 9.37
CA GLY A 286 -15.36 -2.43 9.16
C GLY A 286 -16.36 -3.32 8.44
N ARG A 287 -17.40 -2.76 7.79
CA ARG A 287 -18.47 -3.56 7.19
C ARG A 287 -18.26 -3.93 5.73
N VAL A 288 -17.73 -3.01 4.94
CA VAL A 288 -17.55 -3.23 3.50
C VAL A 288 -16.06 -3.24 3.16
N LEU A 289 -15.62 -4.36 2.59
CA LEU A 289 -14.29 -4.49 2.00
C LEU A 289 -14.41 -4.29 0.50
N VAL A 290 -13.58 -3.42 -0.05
CA VAL A 290 -13.49 -3.10 -1.47
C VAL A 290 -12.21 -3.72 -2.01
N ALA A 291 -12.30 -4.48 -3.10
CA ALA A 291 -11.15 -5.07 -3.77
C ALA A 291 -11.11 -4.68 -5.25
N SER A 292 -9.98 -4.14 -5.70
CA SER A 292 -9.71 -3.97 -7.13
C SER A 292 -9.26 -5.30 -7.74
N LEU A 293 -9.81 -5.67 -8.90
CA LEU A 293 -9.44 -6.87 -9.65
C LEU A 293 -8.62 -6.49 -10.88
N LYS A 294 -7.31 -6.43 -10.71
CA LYS A 294 -6.37 -5.81 -11.67
C LYS A 294 -6.43 -6.41 -13.08
N SER A 295 -6.69 -7.70 -13.22
CA SER A 295 -6.63 -8.40 -14.51
C SER A 295 -7.93 -8.37 -15.33
N VAL A 296 -9.06 -7.95 -14.76
CA VAL A 296 -10.38 -8.04 -15.37
C VAL A 296 -11.17 -6.74 -15.44
N GLY A 297 -10.59 -5.63 -14.94
CA GLY A 297 -11.24 -4.32 -14.98
C GLY A 297 -12.55 -4.32 -14.20
N GLN A 298 -12.50 -4.79 -12.96
CA GLN A 298 -13.66 -4.87 -12.07
C GLN A 298 -13.29 -4.46 -10.65
N VAL A 299 -14.29 -4.04 -9.89
CA VAL A 299 -14.21 -3.81 -8.45
C VAL A 299 -15.24 -4.72 -7.79
N GLN A 300 -14.83 -5.42 -6.74
CA GLN A 300 -15.72 -6.23 -5.91
C GLN A 300 -15.88 -5.63 -4.53
N PHE A 301 -17.11 -5.72 -4.05
CA PHE A 301 -17.51 -5.28 -2.72
C PHE A 301 -17.95 -6.49 -1.92
N PHE A 302 -17.43 -6.62 -0.70
CA PHE A 302 -17.69 -7.75 0.16
C PHE A 302 -18.25 -7.28 1.50
N ASN A 303 -19.13 -8.08 2.09
CA ASN A 303 -19.32 -8.03 3.52
C ASN A 303 -18.02 -8.49 4.17
N ALA A 304 -17.31 -7.58 4.83
CA ALA A 304 -15.97 -7.86 5.36
C ALA A 304 -16.00 -9.01 6.40
N LYS A 305 -17.08 -9.12 7.18
CA LYS A 305 -17.19 -10.14 8.22
C LYS A 305 -17.48 -11.54 7.66
N THR A 306 -18.29 -11.65 6.60
CA THR A 306 -18.72 -12.96 6.07
C THR A 306 -17.95 -13.40 4.82
N GLY A 307 -17.33 -12.45 4.09
CA GLY A 307 -16.76 -12.68 2.78
C GLY A 307 -17.79 -12.79 1.65
N GLU A 308 -19.08 -12.50 1.93
CA GLU A 308 -20.13 -12.49 0.92
C GLU A 308 -19.90 -11.36 -0.09
N ILE A 309 -19.97 -11.67 -1.38
CA ILE A 309 -19.93 -10.67 -2.44
C ILE A 309 -21.24 -9.88 -2.44
N LEU A 310 -21.15 -8.58 -2.15
CA LEU A 310 -22.28 -7.66 -2.18
C LEU A 310 -22.54 -7.15 -3.60
N ALA A 311 -21.47 -6.86 -4.34
CA ALA A 311 -21.55 -6.44 -5.73
C ALA A 311 -20.24 -6.70 -6.47
N THR A 312 -20.34 -6.82 -7.79
CA THR A 312 -19.19 -6.78 -8.73
C THR A 312 -19.52 -5.77 -9.82
N VAL A 313 -18.72 -4.75 -9.95
CA VAL A 313 -18.98 -3.61 -10.83
C VAL A 313 -17.81 -3.45 -11.81
N PRO A 314 -18.08 -3.25 -13.12
CA PRO A 314 -17.02 -2.93 -14.08
C PRO A 314 -16.35 -1.60 -13.71
N SER A 315 -15.04 -1.51 -13.92
CA SER A 315 -14.30 -0.24 -13.89
C SER A 315 -14.25 0.43 -15.27
N SER A 316 -13.90 1.72 -15.28
CA SER A 316 -13.86 2.52 -16.50
C SER A 316 -12.73 2.14 -17.46
N THR A 317 -11.71 1.40 -16.99
CA THR A 317 -10.65 0.82 -17.84
C THR A 317 -10.41 -0.63 -17.48
N THR A 318 -9.50 -1.30 -18.18
CA THR A 318 -9.25 -2.74 -17.99
C THR A 318 -8.27 -3.07 -16.85
N VAL A 319 -7.60 -2.09 -16.26
CA VAL A 319 -6.61 -2.31 -15.19
C VAL A 319 -7.00 -1.49 -13.96
N THR A 320 -7.73 -2.12 -13.04
CA THR A 320 -8.04 -1.52 -11.74
C THR A 320 -6.84 -1.61 -10.80
N HIS A 321 -6.57 -0.55 -10.05
CA HIS A 321 -5.37 -0.46 -9.24
C HIS A 321 -5.64 -0.02 -7.79
N GLY A 322 -5.37 1.24 -7.45
CA GLY A 322 -5.47 1.76 -6.09
C GLY A 322 -6.91 1.93 -5.61
N VAL A 323 -7.15 1.72 -4.33
CA VAL A 323 -8.44 1.90 -3.65
C VAL A 323 -8.26 2.83 -2.46
N ALA A 324 -9.10 3.87 -2.38
CA ALA A 324 -9.21 4.74 -1.22
C ALA A 324 -10.68 4.83 -0.79
N VAL A 325 -10.94 4.63 0.50
CA VAL A 325 -12.29 4.74 1.07
C VAL A 325 -12.38 6.03 1.91
N THR A 326 -13.49 6.76 1.78
CA THR A 326 -13.69 7.98 2.56
C THR A 326 -13.83 7.68 4.06
N PRO A 327 -13.34 8.59 4.94
CA PRO A 327 -13.37 8.36 6.39
C PRO A 327 -14.79 8.16 6.96
N ASP A 328 -15.81 8.69 6.29
CA ASP A 328 -17.21 8.50 6.65
C ASP A 328 -17.83 7.20 6.08
N SER A 329 -17.01 6.36 5.43
CA SER A 329 -17.44 5.08 4.84
C SER A 329 -18.48 5.22 3.72
N ARG A 330 -18.58 6.37 3.08
CA ARG A 330 -19.61 6.65 2.09
C ARG A 330 -19.21 6.32 0.66
N TYR A 331 -17.96 6.62 0.30
CA TYR A 331 -17.46 6.45 -1.06
C TYR A 331 -16.16 5.68 -1.09
N ALA A 332 -15.96 4.92 -2.18
CA ALA A 332 -14.68 4.39 -2.58
C ALA A 332 -14.24 5.06 -3.89
N PHE A 333 -12.99 5.47 -3.94
CA PHE A 333 -12.30 5.96 -5.13
C PHE A 333 -11.34 4.87 -5.60
N VAL A 334 -11.43 4.52 -6.88
CA VAL A 334 -10.60 3.46 -7.46
C VAL A 334 -9.87 4.03 -8.67
N SER A 335 -8.54 4.02 -8.61
CA SER A 335 -7.72 4.41 -9.75
C SER A 335 -7.65 3.28 -10.77
N ASN A 336 -7.67 3.66 -12.04
CA ASN A 336 -7.65 2.73 -13.17
C ASN A 336 -6.58 3.18 -14.16
N GLU A 337 -5.66 2.27 -14.48
CA GLU A 337 -4.63 2.53 -15.48
C GLU A 337 -5.22 2.42 -16.89
N GLY A 338 -4.79 3.30 -17.78
CA GLY A 338 -5.01 3.13 -19.22
C GLY A 338 -4.00 2.17 -19.83
N LYS A 339 -4.34 1.62 -21.00
CA LYS A 339 -3.40 0.81 -21.81
C LYS A 339 -2.91 1.60 -23.00
N GLY A 340 -1.59 1.65 -23.17
CA GLY A 340 -0.97 2.41 -24.26
C GLY A 340 -1.27 3.91 -24.17
N ALA A 341 -2.02 4.44 -25.14
CA ALA A 341 -2.40 5.87 -25.17
C ALA A 341 -3.73 6.18 -24.45
N GLU A 342 -4.38 5.18 -23.86
CA GLU A 342 -5.60 5.39 -23.06
C GLU A 342 -5.25 6.14 -21.77
N ALA A 343 -5.97 7.24 -21.49
CA ALA A 343 -5.78 7.96 -20.24
C ALA A 343 -6.29 7.16 -19.05
N GLY A 344 -5.56 7.19 -17.93
CA GLY A 344 -6.03 6.67 -16.65
C GLY A 344 -7.30 7.39 -16.19
N LYS A 345 -8.07 6.74 -15.32
CA LYS A 345 -9.32 7.24 -14.77
C LYS A 345 -9.44 6.96 -13.29
N VAL A 346 -10.32 7.69 -12.62
CA VAL A 346 -10.73 7.41 -11.25
C VAL A 346 -12.23 7.21 -11.21
N ASP A 347 -12.65 6.04 -10.78
CA ASP A 347 -14.05 5.71 -10.55
C ASP A 347 -14.46 6.02 -9.12
N VAL A 348 -15.69 6.46 -8.93
CA VAL A 348 -16.27 6.74 -7.62
C VAL A 348 -17.48 5.85 -7.40
N TYR A 349 -17.47 5.10 -6.31
CA TYR A 349 -18.56 4.20 -5.94
C TYR A 349 -19.22 4.67 -4.64
N ASP A 350 -20.54 4.80 -4.63
CA ASP A 350 -21.31 5.05 -3.39
C ASP A 350 -21.51 3.72 -2.66
N LEU A 351 -20.88 3.54 -1.50
CA LEU A 351 -20.87 2.28 -0.74
C LEU A 351 -22.20 1.94 -0.07
N ARG A 352 -23.20 2.81 -0.17
CA ARG A 352 -24.56 2.53 0.32
C ARG A 352 -25.43 1.86 -0.74
N THR A 353 -25.14 2.07 -2.00
CA THR A 353 -25.93 1.57 -3.14
C THR A 353 -25.20 0.53 -3.98
N LEU A 354 -23.85 0.55 -3.92
CA LEU A 354 -22.93 -0.31 -4.63
C LEU A 354 -23.09 -0.32 -6.15
#